data_22c1ee3b21932ee2df35c24c62334857
#
_entry.id   22c1ee3b21932ee2df35c24c62334857
#
_cell.length_a   1.000
_cell.length_b   1.000
_cell.length_c   1.000
_cell.angle_alpha   90.00
_cell.angle_beta   90.00
_cell.angle_gamma   90.00
#
_symmetry.space_group_name_H-M   'P 1'
#
loop_
_entity.id
_entity.type
_entity.pdbx_description
1 polymer ?
#
loop_
_entity_poly.entity_id
_entity_poly.type
_entity_poly.pdbx_seq_one_letter_code
_entity_poly.pdbx_strand_id
1 'polypeptide(L)'
;DAQESRGLGDVYKRQARLLLLLMNEMRASGRRRIVFLCIGTDRSTGDSLGPLIGSKLAAEVTGDVTVIGTLEHPVHAVNLDRTIEEMEEHYPDAIIVAVDAAVGRWDHVGLVTLEKGPLRPGLGVRKELTAVGDISITGIVGGAESGDPLFLQSIRLSQVMRLADCISRSICLG
;
A
#
# COMPACT_ATOMS: atom_id res chain seq x y z
N ASP A 1 21.40 -11.80 13.19
CA ASP A 1 20.95 -10.44 13.60
C ASP A 1 21.59 -9.30 12.79
N ALA A 2 22.94 -9.14 12.76
CA ALA A 2 23.58 -8.07 12.00
C ALA A 2 23.55 -8.28 10.48
N GLN A 3 23.48 -9.51 10.02
CA GLN A 3 23.42 -9.88 8.61
C GLN A 3 22.00 -9.78 8.07
N GLU A 4 21.00 -10.10 8.88
CA GLU A 4 19.57 -9.87 8.59
C GLU A 4 19.25 -8.37 8.53
N SER A 5 19.78 -7.56 9.45
CA SER A 5 19.56 -6.12 9.45
C SER A 5 20.22 -5.41 8.26
N ARG A 6 21.36 -5.91 7.75
CA ARG A 6 21.99 -5.43 6.51
C ARG A 6 21.16 -5.79 5.27
N GLY A 7 20.64 -7.01 5.19
CA GLY A 7 19.77 -7.45 4.09
C GLY A 7 18.46 -6.67 4.02
N LEU A 8 17.81 -6.39 5.14
CA LEU A 8 16.62 -5.57 5.23
C LEU A 8 16.88 -4.12 4.79
N GLY A 9 18.00 -3.51 5.22
CA GLY A 9 18.36 -2.16 4.81
C GLY A 9 18.56 -2.02 3.30
N ASP A 10 19.09 -3.04 2.64
CA ASP A 10 19.29 -3.03 1.18
C ASP A 10 17.95 -3.21 0.43
N VAL A 11 17.01 -3.99 0.97
CA VAL A 11 15.66 -4.14 0.41
C VAL A 11 14.91 -2.81 0.46
N TYR A 12 14.94 -2.08 1.58
CA TYR A 12 14.28 -0.78 1.71
C TYR A 12 14.84 0.25 0.72
N LYS A 13 16.14 0.33 0.59
CA LYS A 13 16.82 1.23 -0.36
C LYS A 13 16.46 0.91 -1.81
N ARG A 14 16.36 -0.37 -2.15
CA ARG A 14 15.99 -0.82 -3.49
C ARG A 14 14.55 -0.44 -3.83
N GLN A 15 13.62 -0.66 -2.91
CA GLN A 15 12.22 -0.27 -3.07
C GLN A 15 12.06 1.25 -3.17
N ALA A 16 12.72 2.01 -2.27
CA ALA A 16 12.72 3.47 -2.30
C ALA A 16 13.26 4.00 -3.64
N ARG A 17 14.38 3.46 -4.12
CA ARG A 17 14.95 3.86 -5.42
C ARG A 17 14.01 3.59 -6.60
N LEU A 18 13.35 2.44 -6.61
CA LEU A 18 12.41 2.09 -7.69
C LEU A 18 11.18 3.01 -7.63
N LEU A 19 10.64 3.26 -6.45
CA LEU A 19 9.52 4.19 -6.26
C LEU A 19 9.89 5.59 -6.76
N LEU A 20 11.05 6.10 -6.38
CA LEU A 20 11.56 7.39 -6.87
C LEU A 20 11.68 7.44 -8.39
N LEU A 21 12.17 6.39 -9.04
CA LEU A 21 12.28 6.34 -10.49
C LEU A 21 10.91 6.43 -11.16
N LEU A 22 9.92 5.67 -10.66
CA LEU A 22 8.55 5.72 -11.18
C LEU A 22 7.90 7.09 -10.96
N MET A 23 8.06 7.66 -9.78
CA MET A 23 7.53 9.00 -9.47
C MET A 23 8.19 10.08 -10.33
N ASN A 24 9.50 10.02 -10.56
CA ASN A 24 10.21 10.97 -11.41
C ASN A 24 9.78 10.87 -12.87
N GLU A 25 9.55 9.66 -13.37
CA GLU A 25 8.96 9.46 -14.71
C GLU A 25 7.60 10.17 -14.84
N MET A 26 6.74 10.06 -13.83
CA MET A 26 5.44 10.71 -13.84
C MET A 26 5.52 12.23 -13.62
N ARG A 27 6.45 12.70 -12.81
CA ARG A 27 6.72 14.13 -12.64
C ARG A 27 7.19 14.81 -13.93
N ALA A 28 7.86 14.08 -14.82
CA ALA A 28 8.24 14.58 -16.13
C ALA A 28 7.04 14.98 -17.01
N SER A 29 5.84 14.47 -16.71
CA SER A 29 4.57 14.90 -17.34
C SER A 29 3.92 16.14 -16.71
N GLY A 30 4.57 16.78 -15.73
CA GLY A 30 4.09 17.99 -15.05
C GLY A 30 3.33 17.75 -13.74
N ARG A 31 3.09 16.51 -13.37
CA ARG A 31 2.40 16.11 -12.12
C ARG A 31 3.36 16.25 -10.94
N ARG A 32 2.97 17.00 -9.90
CA ARG A 32 3.85 17.28 -8.74
C ARG A 32 3.33 16.73 -7.43
N ARG A 33 2.01 16.78 -7.22
CA ARG A 33 1.39 16.27 -6.00
C ARG A 33 1.41 14.74 -5.99
N ILE A 34 1.56 14.17 -4.80
CA ILE A 34 1.51 12.72 -4.59
C ILE A 34 0.40 12.43 -3.59
N VAL A 35 -0.43 11.46 -3.93
CA VAL A 35 -1.44 10.93 -3.02
C VAL A 35 -1.14 9.45 -2.78
N PHE A 36 -0.88 9.09 -1.53
CA PHE A 36 -0.86 7.70 -1.10
C PHE A 36 -2.29 7.30 -0.71
N LEU A 37 -2.88 6.40 -1.49
CA LEU A 37 -4.16 5.78 -1.19
C LEU A 37 -3.92 4.42 -0.55
N CYS A 38 -4.05 4.35 0.77
CA CYS A 38 -3.83 3.15 1.56
C CYS A 38 -5.16 2.43 1.81
N ILE A 39 -5.36 1.29 1.14
CA ILE A 39 -6.62 0.56 1.11
C ILE A 39 -6.60 -0.55 2.14
N GLY A 40 -7.71 -0.76 2.83
CA GLY A 40 -7.91 -1.82 3.81
C GLY A 40 -8.75 -1.44 5.01
N THR A 41 -8.83 -2.32 5.99
CA THR A 41 -9.60 -2.12 7.23
C THR A 41 -8.92 -2.80 8.42
N ASP A 42 -8.97 -2.18 9.58
CA ASP A 42 -8.48 -2.73 10.85
C ASP A 42 -9.40 -3.81 11.46
N ARG A 43 -10.59 -4.02 10.86
CA ARG A 43 -11.52 -5.10 11.26
C ARG A 43 -11.06 -6.49 10.86
N SER A 44 -10.04 -6.58 10.02
CA SER A 44 -9.40 -7.82 9.59
C SER A 44 -7.90 -7.63 9.63
N THR A 45 -7.19 -8.48 10.37
CA THR A 45 -5.75 -8.30 10.59
C THR A 45 -4.95 -8.22 9.30
N GLY A 46 -5.22 -9.09 8.33
CA GLY A 46 -4.51 -9.06 7.04
C GLY A 46 -4.78 -7.78 6.25
N ASP A 47 -6.03 -7.30 6.27
CA ASP A 47 -6.43 -6.09 5.56
C ASP A 47 -5.96 -4.79 6.25
N SER A 48 -5.43 -4.86 7.46
CA SER A 48 -4.97 -3.68 8.20
C SER A 48 -3.65 -3.10 7.66
N LEU A 49 -3.00 -3.75 6.72
CA LEU A 49 -1.71 -3.31 6.17
C LEU A 49 -1.79 -1.88 5.61
N GLY A 50 -2.75 -1.59 4.73
CA GLY A 50 -2.94 -0.27 4.14
C GLY A 50 -3.15 0.82 5.20
N PRO A 51 -4.14 0.71 6.08
CA PRO A 51 -4.39 1.67 7.16
C PRO A 51 -3.19 1.87 8.10
N LEU A 52 -2.43 0.82 8.42
CA LEU A 52 -1.22 0.92 9.23
C LEU A 52 -0.13 1.75 8.52
N ILE A 53 0.09 1.50 7.23
CA ILE A 53 1.02 2.28 6.41
C ILE A 53 0.55 3.73 6.34
N GLY A 54 -0.73 3.95 6.05
CA GLY A 54 -1.31 5.29 5.97
C GLY A 54 -1.12 6.09 7.25
N SER A 55 -1.36 5.49 8.42
CA SER A 55 -1.14 6.15 9.72
C SER A 55 0.33 6.49 9.97
N LYS A 56 1.25 5.60 9.57
CA LYS A 56 2.70 5.86 9.68
C LYS A 56 3.15 6.99 8.75
N LEU A 57 2.71 6.97 7.51
CA LEU A 57 3.03 8.00 6.53
C LEU A 57 2.46 9.36 6.93
N ALA A 58 1.21 9.42 7.40
CA ALA A 58 0.57 10.67 7.82
C ALA A 58 1.34 11.39 8.94
N ALA A 59 2.09 10.65 9.76
CA ALA A 59 2.94 11.21 10.81
C ALA A 59 4.30 11.73 10.31
N GLU A 60 4.77 11.29 9.15
CA GLU A 60 6.14 11.50 8.65
C GLU A 60 6.19 12.43 7.43
N VAL A 61 5.18 12.34 6.54
CA VAL A 61 5.19 13.08 5.26
C VAL A 61 4.80 14.54 5.44
N THR A 62 5.39 15.38 4.61
CA THR A 62 5.15 16.84 4.58
C THR A 62 5.10 17.34 3.14
N GLY A 63 4.68 18.60 2.94
CA GLY A 63 4.70 19.25 1.63
C GLY A 63 3.58 18.78 0.69
N ASP A 64 3.94 18.46 -0.55
CA ASP A 64 3.00 18.10 -1.62
C ASP A 64 2.55 16.63 -1.58
N VAL A 65 2.64 15.99 -0.43
CA VAL A 65 2.24 14.60 -0.21
C VAL A 65 0.98 14.54 0.64
N THR A 66 -0.04 13.86 0.15
CA THR A 66 -1.30 13.60 0.86
C THR A 66 -1.43 12.11 1.13
N VAL A 67 -1.93 11.75 2.31
CA VAL A 67 -2.21 10.37 2.68
C VAL A 67 -3.71 10.20 2.93
N ILE A 68 -4.31 9.21 2.28
CA ILE A 68 -5.72 8.85 2.39
C ILE A 68 -5.80 7.38 2.77
N GLY A 69 -6.58 7.04 3.77
CA GLY A 69 -6.69 5.68 4.30
C GLY A 69 -5.75 5.44 5.48
N THR A 70 -6.17 5.87 6.66
CA THR A 70 -5.48 5.65 7.95
C THR A 70 -6.30 4.71 8.83
N LEU A 71 -5.77 4.34 10.00
CA LEU A 71 -6.53 3.55 10.98
C LEU A 71 -7.78 4.27 11.48
N GLU A 72 -7.73 5.61 11.61
CA GLU A 72 -8.86 6.41 12.05
C GLU A 72 -9.88 6.65 10.93
N HIS A 73 -9.41 6.73 9.69
CA HIS A 73 -10.21 6.99 8.49
C HIS A 73 -9.87 5.99 7.39
N PRO A 74 -10.23 4.70 7.56
CA PRO A 74 -9.87 3.65 6.61
C PRO A 74 -10.64 3.77 5.29
N VAL A 75 -9.95 3.43 4.20
CA VAL A 75 -10.54 3.29 2.87
C VAL A 75 -10.64 1.80 2.55
N HIS A 76 -11.85 1.32 2.36
CA HIS A 76 -12.17 -0.09 2.15
C HIS A 76 -13.26 -0.27 1.08
N ALA A 77 -13.63 -1.49 0.79
CA ALA A 77 -14.57 -1.84 -0.28
C ALA A 77 -15.89 -1.06 -0.31
N VAL A 78 -16.35 -0.55 0.84
CA VAL A 78 -17.65 0.15 0.93
C VAL A 78 -17.53 1.62 0.51
N ASN A 79 -16.40 2.28 0.79
CA ASN A 79 -16.22 3.71 0.54
C ASN A 79 -15.18 4.03 -0.54
N LEU A 80 -14.54 3.01 -1.13
CA LEU A 80 -13.46 3.18 -2.10
C LEU A 80 -13.90 4.00 -3.33
N ASP A 81 -15.00 3.65 -3.96
CA ASP A 81 -15.48 4.32 -5.18
C ASP A 81 -15.71 5.81 -4.92
N ARG A 82 -16.38 6.15 -3.81
CA ARG A 82 -16.58 7.53 -3.39
C ARG A 82 -15.24 8.25 -3.10
N THR A 83 -14.31 7.56 -2.45
CA THR A 83 -12.99 8.14 -2.17
C THR A 83 -12.23 8.44 -3.46
N ILE A 84 -12.34 7.58 -4.48
CA ILE A 84 -11.73 7.81 -5.80
C ILE A 84 -12.34 9.06 -6.45
N GLU A 85 -13.66 9.20 -6.46
CA GLU A 85 -14.35 10.38 -7.00
C GLU A 85 -13.90 11.67 -6.30
N GLU A 86 -13.84 11.67 -4.95
CA GLU A 86 -13.35 12.79 -4.16
C GLU A 86 -11.87 13.12 -4.46
N MET A 87 -11.05 12.10 -4.68
CA MET A 87 -9.63 12.29 -5.04
C MET A 87 -9.48 12.89 -6.44
N GLU A 88 -10.23 12.43 -7.43
CA GLU A 88 -10.20 12.97 -8.80
C GLU A 88 -10.63 14.44 -8.83
N GLU A 89 -11.59 14.83 -7.99
CA GLU A 89 -12.05 16.21 -7.86
C GLU A 89 -11.00 17.10 -7.18
N HIS A 90 -10.41 16.67 -6.06
CA HIS A 90 -9.52 17.49 -5.23
C HIS A 90 -8.05 17.45 -5.67
N TYR A 91 -7.64 16.37 -6.35
CA TYR A 91 -6.26 16.11 -6.75
C TYR A 91 -6.12 15.68 -8.22
N PRO A 92 -6.71 16.41 -9.20
CA PRO A 92 -6.79 15.97 -10.60
C PRO A 92 -5.42 15.69 -11.24
N ASP A 93 -4.38 16.38 -10.78
CA ASP A 93 -3.01 16.27 -11.30
C ASP A 93 -2.06 15.53 -10.35
N ALA A 94 -2.58 14.80 -9.37
CA ALA A 94 -1.74 14.06 -8.44
C ALA A 94 -1.27 12.73 -9.05
N ILE A 95 -0.08 12.29 -8.64
CA ILE A 95 0.39 10.92 -8.82
C ILE A 95 -0.24 10.09 -7.71
N ILE A 96 -1.06 9.13 -8.08
CA ILE A 96 -1.73 8.25 -7.12
C ILE A 96 -0.90 6.98 -6.92
N VAL A 97 -0.44 6.79 -5.70
CA VAL A 97 0.23 5.55 -5.27
C VAL A 97 -0.73 4.75 -4.40
N ALA A 98 -1.29 3.69 -4.97
CA ALA A 98 -2.21 2.82 -4.25
C ALA A 98 -1.46 1.74 -3.48
N VAL A 99 -1.85 1.52 -2.22
CA VAL A 99 -1.22 0.57 -1.31
C VAL A 99 -2.29 -0.37 -0.75
N ASP A 100 -2.07 -1.68 -0.85
CA ASP A 100 -3.03 -2.69 -0.36
C ASP A 100 -2.29 -3.95 0.14
N ALA A 101 -3.02 -4.78 0.86
CA ALA A 101 -2.61 -6.13 1.24
C ALA A 101 -2.98 -7.13 0.14
N ALA A 102 -2.18 -8.18 -0.01
CA ALA A 102 -2.50 -9.29 -0.88
C ALA A 102 -2.27 -10.63 -0.18
N VAL A 103 -3.01 -11.62 -0.63
CA VAL A 103 -2.76 -13.02 -0.36
C VAL A 103 -2.08 -13.62 -1.59
N GLY A 104 -1.04 -14.37 -1.40
CA GLY A 104 -0.26 -14.97 -2.48
C GLY A 104 0.15 -16.40 -2.19
N ARG A 105 1.16 -16.89 -2.87
CA ARG A 105 1.79 -18.18 -2.55
C ARG A 105 2.50 -18.11 -1.20
N TRP A 106 2.59 -19.22 -0.49
CA TRP A 106 3.25 -19.30 0.82
C TRP A 106 4.71 -18.84 0.81
N ASP A 107 5.44 -19.13 -0.27
CA ASP A 107 6.84 -18.74 -0.45
C ASP A 107 7.01 -17.23 -0.80
N HIS A 108 5.92 -16.54 -1.07
CA HIS A 108 5.89 -15.09 -1.32
C HIS A 108 5.45 -14.27 -0.10
N VAL A 109 5.05 -14.91 0.98
CA VAL A 109 4.61 -14.19 2.20
C VAL A 109 5.75 -13.34 2.75
N GLY A 110 5.45 -12.05 2.99
CA GLY A 110 6.43 -11.07 3.42
C GLY A 110 7.10 -10.30 2.27
N LEU A 111 6.83 -10.66 1.02
CA LEU A 111 7.30 -9.88 -0.13
C LEU A 111 6.43 -8.64 -0.36
N VAL A 112 7.03 -7.66 -0.99
CA VAL A 112 6.37 -6.42 -1.44
C VAL A 112 6.56 -6.32 -2.94
N THR A 113 5.46 -6.11 -3.67
CA THR A 113 5.51 -5.79 -5.10
C THR A 113 5.34 -4.28 -5.29
N LEU A 114 6.02 -3.75 -6.28
CA LEU A 114 5.92 -2.35 -6.71
C LEU A 114 5.82 -2.34 -8.23
N GLU A 115 4.71 -1.86 -8.75
CA GLU A 115 4.40 -1.91 -10.17
C GLU A 115 3.90 -0.55 -10.68
N LYS A 116 4.19 -0.25 -11.93
CA LYS A 116 3.57 0.87 -12.64
C LYS A 116 2.20 0.43 -13.15
N GLY A 117 1.17 1.15 -12.75
CA GLY A 117 -0.20 0.87 -13.13
C GLY A 117 -1.14 0.73 -11.94
N PRO A 118 -2.44 0.61 -12.23
CA PRO A 118 -3.47 0.59 -11.21
C PRO A 118 -3.46 -0.71 -10.41
N LEU A 119 -3.70 -0.56 -9.12
CA LEU A 119 -4.00 -1.65 -8.21
C LEU A 119 -5.45 -2.07 -8.38
N ARG A 120 -5.69 -3.37 -8.35
CA ARG A 120 -7.04 -3.97 -8.33
C ARG A 120 -7.31 -4.51 -6.92
N PRO A 121 -7.94 -3.72 -6.04
CA PRO A 121 -8.23 -4.18 -4.68
C PRO A 121 -9.30 -5.25 -4.67
N GLY A 122 -9.43 -5.99 -3.57
CA GLY A 122 -10.60 -6.85 -3.38
C GLY A 122 -10.35 -8.31 -3.11
N LEU A 123 -9.15 -8.69 -2.66
CA LEU A 123 -8.88 -10.09 -2.27
C LEU A 123 -9.74 -10.59 -1.10
N GLY A 124 -10.29 -9.66 -0.28
CA GLY A 124 -11.16 -9.99 0.86
C GLY A 124 -12.66 -9.90 0.57
N VAL A 125 -13.08 -9.51 -0.62
CA VAL A 125 -14.50 -9.29 -0.96
C VAL A 125 -14.87 -9.97 -2.28
N ARG A 126 -16.12 -10.45 -2.38
CA ARG A 126 -16.65 -11.09 -3.59
C ARG A 126 -17.05 -10.08 -4.71
N LYS A 127 -16.66 -8.82 -4.57
CA LYS A 127 -17.00 -7.75 -5.52
C LYS A 127 -15.73 -7.30 -6.24
N GLU A 128 -15.80 -7.16 -7.55
CA GLU A 128 -14.76 -6.46 -8.30
C GLU A 128 -14.81 -4.98 -7.91
N LEU A 129 -13.71 -4.48 -7.37
CA LEU A 129 -13.56 -3.09 -7.00
C LEU A 129 -12.86 -2.32 -8.12
N THR A 130 -13.10 -1.01 -8.15
CA THR A 130 -12.50 -0.12 -9.14
C THR A 130 -10.98 -0.14 -9.04
N ALA A 131 -10.31 -0.36 -10.18
CA ALA A 131 -8.86 -0.29 -10.25
C ALA A 131 -8.40 1.15 -10.07
N VAL A 132 -7.38 1.39 -9.24
CA VAL A 132 -6.95 2.74 -8.86
C VAL A 132 -5.44 2.85 -8.75
N GLY A 133 -4.91 4.03 -9.08
CA GLY A 133 -3.52 4.39 -8.93
C GLY A 133 -2.72 4.40 -10.23
N ASP A 134 -1.66 5.17 -10.23
CA ASP A 134 -0.63 5.21 -11.28
C ASP A 134 0.52 4.26 -10.95
N ILE A 135 0.73 4.04 -9.66
CA ILE A 135 1.70 3.11 -9.08
C ILE A 135 0.95 2.26 -8.06
N SER A 136 1.24 0.98 -8.02
CA SER A 136 0.70 0.05 -7.02
C SER A 136 1.81 -0.53 -6.15
N ILE A 137 1.57 -0.55 -4.83
CA ILE A 137 2.41 -1.22 -3.83
C ILE A 137 1.53 -2.28 -3.16
N THR A 138 1.96 -3.53 -3.20
CA THR A 138 1.21 -4.61 -2.58
C THR A 138 2.08 -5.40 -1.63
N GLY A 139 1.63 -5.55 -0.38
CA GLY A 139 2.29 -6.39 0.61
C GLY A 139 1.61 -7.76 0.71
N ILE A 140 2.36 -8.84 0.53
CA ILE A 140 1.83 -10.20 0.64
C ILE A 140 1.81 -10.61 2.11
N VAL A 141 0.64 -10.49 2.73
CA VAL A 141 0.45 -10.69 4.17
C VAL A 141 0.23 -12.16 4.56
N GLY A 142 -0.20 -13.00 3.62
CA GLY A 142 -0.47 -14.41 3.88
C GLY A 142 -0.46 -15.26 2.62
N GLY A 143 -0.26 -16.56 2.80
CA GLY A 143 -0.36 -17.56 1.75
C GLY A 143 -1.69 -18.29 1.83
N ALA A 144 -2.41 -18.39 0.73
CA ALA A 144 -3.61 -19.20 0.62
C ALA A 144 -3.63 -19.94 -0.71
N GLU A 145 -4.04 -21.19 -0.69
CA GLU A 145 -4.31 -21.97 -1.90
C GLU A 145 -5.78 -21.85 -2.33
N SER A 146 -6.63 -21.38 -1.44
CA SER A 146 -8.07 -21.15 -1.68
C SER A 146 -8.44 -19.77 -1.17
N GLY A 147 -9.20 -19.01 -1.95
CA GLY A 147 -9.65 -17.66 -1.63
C GLY A 147 -10.68 -17.60 -0.48
N ASP A 148 -10.36 -18.15 0.68
CA ASP A 148 -11.19 -18.04 1.88
C ASP A 148 -11.04 -16.64 2.49
N PRO A 149 -12.11 -15.81 2.48
CA PRO A 149 -12.08 -14.47 3.06
C PRO A 149 -11.76 -14.46 4.55
N LEU A 150 -12.07 -15.53 5.29
CA LEU A 150 -11.78 -15.65 6.71
C LEU A 150 -10.28 -15.84 6.99
N PHE A 151 -9.50 -16.23 5.98
CA PHE A 151 -8.07 -16.40 6.10
C PHE A 151 -7.35 -15.11 6.53
N LEU A 152 -7.77 -13.96 6.01
CA LEU A 152 -7.18 -12.67 6.36
C LEU A 152 -7.31 -12.32 7.84
N GLN A 153 -8.34 -12.83 8.52
CA GLN A 153 -8.51 -12.64 9.97
C GLN A 153 -7.54 -13.46 10.80
N SER A 154 -7.04 -14.57 10.26
CA SER A 154 -6.11 -15.49 10.95
C SER A 154 -4.64 -15.08 10.83
N ILE A 155 -4.31 -14.07 10.04
CA ILE A 155 -2.94 -13.60 9.82
C ILE A 155 -2.41 -12.94 11.11
N ARG A 156 -1.16 -13.21 11.44
CA ARG A 156 -0.55 -12.65 12.64
C ARG A 156 -0.29 -11.15 12.47
N LEU A 157 -0.76 -10.35 13.41
CA LEU A 157 -0.57 -8.89 13.42
C LEU A 157 0.93 -8.51 13.35
N SER A 158 1.80 -9.27 14.02
CA SER A 158 3.25 -9.01 13.99
C SER A 158 3.85 -9.09 12.58
N GLN A 159 3.27 -9.90 11.71
CA GLN A 159 3.70 -10.01 10.31
C GLN A 159 3.25 -8.79 9.50
N VAL A 160 2.00 -8.38 9.69
CA VAL A 160 1.45 -7.18 9.04
C VAL A 160 2.21 -5.94 9.49
N MET A 161 2.52 -5.83 10.79
CA MET A 161 3.32 -4.71 11.35
C MET A 161 4.71 -4.64 10.72
N ARG A 162 5.42 -5.77 10.58
CA ARG A 162 6.74 -5.78 9.93
C ARG A 162 6.68 -5.32 8.47
N LEU A 163 5.65 -5.75 7.72
CA LEU A 163 5.44 -5.29 6.34
C LEU A 163 5.11 -3.81 6.30
N ALA A 164 4.25 -3.33 7.20
CA ALA A 164 3.90 -1.91 7.29
C ALA A 164 5.14 -1.05 7.58
N ASP A 165 6.00 -1.49 8.50
CA ASP A 165 7.27 -0.81 8.80
C ASP A 165 8.22 -0.81 7.58
N CYS A 166 8.30 -1.94 6.88
CA CYS A 166 9.09 -2.07 5.67
C CYS A 166 8.66 -1.06 4.59
N ILE A 167 7.38 -1.08 4.25
CA ILE A 167 6.84 -0.26 3.16
C ILE A 167 6.89 1.22 3.52
N SER A 168 6.45 1.62 4.73
CA SER A 168 6.47 3.03 5.15
C SER A 168 7.89 3.60 5.17
N ARG A 169 8.88 2.87 5.69
CA ARG A 169 10.29 3.30 5.66
C ARG A 169 10.83 3.42 4.24
N SER A 170 10.47 2.50 3.34
CA SER A 170 10.87 2.59 1.94
C SER A 170 10.32 3.83 1.25
N ILE A 171 9.08 4.21 1.55
CA ILE A 171 8.43 5.42 1.04
C ILE A 171 9.11 6.68 1.61
N CYS A 172 9.37 6.74 2.92
CA CYS A 172 10.01 7.89 3.55
C CYS A 172 11.47 8.10 3.15
N LEU A 173 12.14 7.07 2.62
CA LEU A 173 13.51 7.17 2.09
C LEU A 173 13.56 7.66 0.63
N GLY A 174 12.43 7.61 -0.07
CA GLY A 174 12.29 8.02 -1.47
C GLY A 174 11.72 9.40 -1.61
#